data_9baf39df7c70294679869e6016c26c2c
#
_entry.id   9baf39df7c70294679869e6016c26c2c
#
_cell.length_a   1.000
_cell.length_b   1.000
_cell.length_c   1.000
_cell.angle_alpha   90.00
_cell.angle_beta   90.00
_cell.angle_gamma   90.00
#
_symmetry.space_group_name_H-M   'P 1'
#
loop_
_entity.id
_entity.type
_entity.pdbx_description
1 polymer ?
#
loop_
_entity_poly.entity_id
_entity_poly.type
_entity_poly.pdbx_seq_one_letter_code
_entity_poly.pdbx_strand_id
1 'polypeptide(L)'
;SYKADKDQTLIINITRNELVTSALEQEYKELFKYETMQKYPYTLEDFKHKTITIETQLNKLKGFSNIDHSLLDKIGKFHFDFYFIKNTISDNIGEDNLQKYPYKTFQSSVRKNWLKKNGGIKIFRDNFRVRPYGENGQDWLKLGERQAQSPGGAGQKLGGYRIRPNQIAGAVQISRIDNPYFQDKSSREGLQENDVF
;
A
#
# COMPACT_ATOMS: atom_id res chain seq x y z
N SER A 1 -23.30 27.08 -4.86
CA SER A 1 -22.93 26.09 -3.83
C SER A 1 -22.41 24.85 -4.54
N TYR A 2 -21.11 24.65 -4.46
CA TYR A 2 -20.44 23.46 -4.98
C TYR A 2 -20.87 22.28 -4.09
N LYS A 3 -21.77 21.44 -4.58
CA LYS A 3 -22.00 20.14 -3.96
C LYS A 3 -20.78 19.30 -4.33
N ALA A 4 -19.86 19.15 -3.40
CA ALA A 4 -18.81 18.16 -3.52
C ALA A 4 -19.50 16.81 -3.78
N ASP A 5 -19.09 16.17 -4.86
CA ASP A 5 -19.57 14.84 -5.22
C ASP A 5 -19.16 13.93 -4.07
N LYS A 6 -20.13 13.46 -3.29
CA LYS A 6 -19.91 12.59 -2.11
C LYS A 6 -19.55 11.16 -2.51
N ASP A 7 -18.87 11.02 -3.61
CA ASP A 7 -18.44 9.73 -4.12
C ASP A 7 -17.20 9.26 -3.35
N GLN A 8 -17.42 8.29 -2.47
CA GLN A 8 -16.38 7.62 -1.72
C GLN A 8 -15.81 6.40 -2.47
N THR A 9 -16.02 6.33 -3.78
CA THR A 9 -15.53 5.23 -4.62
C THR A 9 -14.01 5.20 -4.60
N LEU A 10 -13.47 4.03 -4.31
CA LEU A 10 -12.05 3.73 -4.34
C LEU A 10 -11.78 2.70 -5.43
N ILE A 11 -10.96 3.07 -6.40
CA ILE A 11 -10.47 2.17 -7.45
C ILE A 11 -9.03 1.80 -7.15
N ILE A 12 -8.77 0.52 -6.93
CA ILE A 12 -7.43 -0.01 -6.61
C ILE A 12 -6.98 -0.86 -7.78
N ASN A 13 -5.94 -0.42 -8.48
CA ASN A 13 -5.28 -1.20 -9.52
C ASN A 13 -4.01 -1.83 -8.97
N ILE A 14 -3.94 -3.15 -8.99
CA ILE A 14 -2.78 -3.92 -8.52
C ILE A 14 -2.14 -4.62 -9.71
N THR A 15 -0.88 -4.35 -9.97
CA THR A 15 -0.10 -5.05 -11.00
C THR A 15 1.05 -5.80 -10.34
N ARG A 16 1.18 -7.08 -10.68
CA ARG A 16 2.26 -7.95 -10.22
C ARG A 16 3.26 -8.21 -11.33
N ASN A 17 4.52 -8.26 -10.97
CA ASN A 17 5.59 -8.63 -11.91
C ASN A 17 6.08 -10.09 -11.75
N GLU A 18 5.50 -10.84 -10.82
CA GLU A 18 5.79 -12.27 -10.70
C GLU A 18 4.99 -13.10 -11.72
N LEU A 19 5.59 -14.18 -12.17
CA LEU A 19 4.89 -15.16 -13.02
C LEU A 19 4.05 -16.08 -12.14
N VAL A 20 2.81 -16.33 -12.54
CA VAL A 20 1.94 -17.30 -11.87
C VAL A 20 2.31 -18.70 -12.35
N THR A 21 2.95 -19.47 -11.48
CA THR A 21 3.28 -20.88 -11.70
C THR A 21 2.31 -21.77 -10.92
N SER A 22 2.27 -23.06 -11.23
CA SER A 22 1.44 -24.04 -10.50
C SER A 22 1.79 -24.08 -9.01
N ALA A 23 3.06 -23.92 -8.64
CA ALA A 23 3.50 -23.84 -7.25
C ALA A 23 2.95 -22.59 -6.56
N LEU A 24 2.95 -21.44 -7.23
CA LEU A 24 2.40 -20.20 -6.71
C LEU A 24 0.87 -20.28 -6.57
N GLU A 25 0.20 -20.89 -7.51
CA GLU A 25 -1.25 -21.15 -7.42
C GLU A 25 -1.60 -21.99 -6.19
N GLN A 26 -0.80 -23.01 -5.90
CA GLN A 26 -1.01 -23.83 -4.71
C GLN A 26 -0.78 -23.01 -3.41
N GLU A 27 0.25 -22.16 -3.37
CA GLU A 27 0.47 -21.24 -2.24
C GLU A 27 -0.74 -20.31 -2.03
N TYR A 28 -1.34 -19.79 -3.10
CA TYR A 28 -2.54 -18.96 -3.01
C TYR A 28 -3.74 -19.72 -2.50
N LYS A 29 -3.96 -20.96 -2.97
CA LYS A 29 -5.03 -21.82 -2.44
C LYS A 29 -4.91 -22.04 -0.94
N GLU A 30 -3.68 -22.24 -0.44
CA GLU A 30 -3.44 -22.38 1.00
C GLU A 30 -3.72 -21.06 1.75
N LEU A 31 -3.31 -19.91 1.20
CA LEU A 31 -3.59 -18.58 1.79
C LEU A 31 -5.08 -18.31 1.90
N PHE A 32 -5.86 -18.65 0.88
CA PHE A 32 -7.31 -18.41 0.87
C PHE A 32 -8.12 -19.34 1.79
N LYS A 33 -7.50 -20.33 2.42
CA LYS A 33 -8.13 -21.09 3.51
C LYS A 33 -8.26 -20.28 4.81
N TYR A 34 -7.48 -19.20 4.95
CA TYR A 34 -7.55 -18.36 6.14
C TYR A 34 -8.73 -17.41 6.08
N GLU A 35 -9.49 -17.32 7.16
CA GLU A 35 -10.66 -16.45 7.29
C GLU A 35 -10.35 -14.98 6.97
N THR A 36 -9.15 -14.52 7.32
CA THR A 36 -8.70 -13.16 7.02
C THR A 36 -8.62 -12.88 5.53
N MET A 37 -8.26 -13.87 4.71
CA MET A 37 -8.19 -13.72 3.25
C MET A 37 -9.57 -13.75 2.59
N GLN A 38 -10.52 -14.47 3.18
CA GLN A 38 -11.89 -14.57 2.65
C GLN A 38 -12.71 -13.27 2.84
N LYS A 39 -12.24 -12.35 3.69
CA LYS A 39 -12.92 -11.07 3.99
C LYS A 39 -12.49 -9.92 3.11
N TYR A 40 -11.53 -10.11 2.22
CA TYR A 40 -11.04 -9.06 1.32
C TYR A 40 -11.90 -8.93 0.07
N PRO A 41 -11.89 -7.75 -0.59
CA PRO A 41 -12.69 -7.53 -1.79
C PRO A 41 -12.08 -8.17 -3.06
N TYR A 42 -11.34 -9.27 -2.91
CA TYR A 42 -10.75 -10.05 -4.01
C TYR A 42 -10.86 -11.55 -3.73
N THR A 43 -10.86 -12.33 -4.79
CA THR A 43 -11.00 -13.79 -4.78
C THR A 43 -9.68 -14.48 -5.12
N LEU A 44 -9.62 -15.81 -4.90
CA LEU A 44 -8.50 -16.61 -5.37
C LEU A 44 -8.29 -16.48 -6.90
N GLU A 45 -9.36 -16.35 -7.66
CA GLU A 45 -9.29 -16.20 -9.12
C GLU A 45 -8.59 -14.89 -9.50
N ASP A 46 -8.87 -13.80 -8.80
CA ASP A 46 -8.20 -12.51 -9.02
C ASP A 46 -6.68 -12.62 -8.88
N PHE A 47 -6.21 -13.49 -7.99
CA PHE A 47 -4.78 -13.71 -7.77
C PHE A 47 -4.06 -14.39 -8.93
N LYS A 48 -4.77 -15.02 -9.84
CA LYS A 48 -4.19 -15.62 -11.05
C LYS A 48 -3.87 -14.59 -12.12
N HIS A 49 -4.50 -13.41 -12.07
CA HIS A 49 -4.30 -12.36 -13.05
C HIS A 49 -3.08 -11.48 -12.72
N LYS A 50 -2.38 -11.02 -13.76
CA LYS A 50 -1.25 -10.10 -13.60
C LYS A 50 -1.70 -8.75 -13.05
N THR A 51 -2.84 -8.27 -13.52
CA THR A 51 -3.46 -7.02 -13.09
C THR A 51 -4.84 -7.29 -12.53
N ILE A 52 -5.12 -6.72 -11.37
CA ILE A 52 -6.40 -6.83 -10.68
C ILE A 52 -6.91 -5.41 -10.47
N THR A 53 -8.17 -5.16 -10.78
CA THR A 53 -8.86 -3.92 -10.45
C THR A 53 -9.93 -4.20 -9.41
N ILE A 54 -9.87 -3.51 -8.29
CA ILE A 54 -10.85 -3.59 -7.21
C ILE A 54 -11.56 -2.25 -7.14
N GLU A 55 -12.88 -2.28 -7.28
CA GLU A 55 -13.74 -1.12 -7.05
C GLU A 55 -14.51 -1.33 -5.75
N THR A 56 -14.40 -0.38 -4.84
CA THR A 56 -15.04 -0.44 -3.52
C THR A 56 -15.30 0.98 -3.03
N GLN A 57 -15.85 1.10 -1.83
CA GLN A 57 -16.04 2.37 -1.14
C GLN A 57 -15.16 2.43 0.11
N LEU A 58 -14.66 3.61 0.46
CA LEU A 58 -13.80 3.79 1.64
C LEU A 58 -14.46 3.25 2.90
N ASN A 59 -15.73 3.53 3.12
CA ASN A 59 -16.48 3.07 4.29
C ASN A 59 -16.65 1.54 4.38
N LYS A 60 -16.46 0.81 3.28
CA LYS A 60 -16.49 -0.66 3.26
C LYS A 60 -15.15 -1.29 3.63
N LEU A 61 -14.08 -0.53 3.67
CA LEU A 61 -12.78 -1.03 4.08
C LEU A 61 -12.75 -1.24 5.59
N LYS A 62 -12.15 -2.35 6.01
CA LYS A 62 -11.92 -2.64 7.42
C LYS A 62 -11.08 -1.52 8.05
N GLY A 63 -11.58 -0.94 9.13
CA GLY A 63 -10.95 0.21 9.81
C GLY A 63 -11.61 1.55 9.48
N PHE A 64 -12.39 1.62 8.40
CA PHE A 64 -13.16 2.81 8.04
C PHE A 64 -14.67 2.65 8.27
N SER A 65 -15.15 1.44 8.51
CA SER A 65 -16.57 1.15 8.75
C SER A 65 -17.17 1.83 9.98
N ASN A 66 -16.33 2.18 10.95
CA ASN A 66 -16.75 2.85 12.20
C ASN A 66 -16.38 4.34 12.23
N ILE A 67 -15.83 4.88 11.14
CA ILE A 67 -15.51 6.29 11.04
C ILE A 67 -16.75 7.06 10.59
N ASP A 68 -16.93 8.25 11.16
CA ASP A 68 -18.02 9.13 10.76
C ASP A 68 -17.91 9.44 9.25
N HIS A 69 -18.98 9.15 8.52
CA HIS A 69 -19.05 9.39 7.08
C HIS A 69 -18.78 10.87 6.72
N SER A 70 -19.11 11.80 7.61
CA SER A 70 -18.83 13.22 7.40
C SER A 70 -17.33 13.53 7.34
N LEU A 71 -16.49 12.75 8.02
CA LEU A 71 -15.04 12.85 7.95
C LEU A 71 -14.50 12.26 6.64
N LEU A 72 -15.05 11.13 6.21
CA LEU A 72 -14.68 10.51 4.94
C LEU A 72 -15.01 11.42 3.75
N ASP A 73 -16.15 12.10 3.80
CA ASP A 73 -16.56 13.07 2.76
C ASP A 73 -15.60 14.29 2.68
N LYS A 74 -14.89 14.60 3.75
CA LYS A 74 -13.92 15.70 3.81
C LYS A 74 -12.55 15.34 3.25
N ILE A 75 -12.25 14.06 3.06
CA ILE A 75 -10.95 13.63 2.50
C ILE A 75 -10.78 14.19 1.09
N GLY A 76 -11.81 14.14 0.26
CA GLY A 76 -11.77 14.58 -1.13
C GLY A 76 -11.05 13.62 -2.06
N LYS A 77 -10.83 14.01 -3.31
CA LYS A 77 -10.15 13.17 -4.30
C LYS A 77 -8.65 13.17 -4.08
N PHE A 78 -8.05 12.00 -4.09
CA PHE A 78 -6.60 11.83 -4.04
C PHE A 78 -6.16 10.72 -5.00
N HIS A 79 -4.90 10.77 -5.39
CA HIS A 79 -4.25 9.68 -6.13
C HIS A 79 -3.14 9.10 -5.27
N PHE A 80 -3.00 7.77 -5.29
CA PHE A 80 -2.01 7.07 -4.50
C PHE A 80 -1.28 6.04 -5.34
N ASP A 81 -0.01 6.27 -5.60
CA ASP A 81 0.90 5.31 -6.19
C ASP A 81 1.69 4.58 -5.11
N PHE A 82 1.72 3.26 -5.21
CA PHE A 82 2.36 2.42 -4.24
C PHE A 82 3.18 1.33 -4.92
N TYR A 83 4.44 1.26 -4.54
CA TYR A 83 5.37 0.24 -5.03
C TYR A 83 5.85 -0.61 -3.86
N PHE A 84 5.55 -1.88 -3.90
CA PHE A 84 6.08 -2.86 -2.96
C PHE A 84 7.27 -3.59 -3.59
N ILE A 85 8.38 -3.62 -2.88
CA ILE A 85 9.60 -4.28 -3.32
C ILE A 85 9.95 -5.38 -2.31
N LYS A 86 9.84 -6.63 -2.75
CA LYS A 86 10.18 -7.79 -1.92
C LYS A 86 11.67 -7.80 -1.60
N ASN A 87 12.02 -7.90 -0.32
CA ASN A 87 13.43 -7.83 0.14
C ASN A 87 14.21 -9.11 -0.16
N THR A 88 13.54 -10.25 -0.11
CA THR A 88 14.14 -11.55 -0.39
C THR A 88 13.37 -12.24 -1.50
N ILE A 89 14.10 -12.74 -2.46
CA ILE A 89 13.63 -13.81 -3.33
C ILE A 89 13.73 -15.04 -2.43
N SER A 90 12.66 -15.81 -2.25
CA SER A 90 12.57 -16.90 -1.28
C SER A 90 13.81 -17.81 -1.34
N ASP A 91 14.25 -18.24 -0.18
CA ASP A 91 15.57 -18.83 0.05
C ASP A 91 15.81 -20.19 -0.62
N ASN A 92 14.78 -20.81 -1.19
CA ASN A 92 14.94 -22.04 -1.96
C ASN A 92 15.29 -21.70 -3.41
N ILE A 93 16.55 -21.78 -3.71
CA ILE A 93 17.11 -21.64 -5.07
C ILE A 93 16.81 -22.94 -5.85
N GLY A 94 15.55 -23.24 -6.07
CA GLY A 94 15.11 -24.28 -7.00
C GLY A 94 14.77 -23.68 -8.38
N GLU A 95 14.65 -24.53 -9.39
CA GLU A 95 14.24 -24.12 -10.75
C GLU A 95 12.91 -23.35 -10.75
N ASP A 96 12.00 -23.68 -9.84
CA ASP A 96 10.72 -22.98 -9.65
C ASP A 96 10.89 -21.50 -9.30
N ASN A 97 11.93 -21.14 -8.55
CA ASN A 97 12.20 -19.75 -8.22
C ASN A 97 12.72 -18.93 -9.39
N LEU A 98 13.39 -19.57 -10.35
CA LEU A 98 13.84 -18.94 -11.60
C LEU A 98 12.66 -18.57 -12.49
N GLN A 99 11.67 -19.44 -12.56
CA GLN A 99 10.44 -19.19 -13.33
C GLN A 99 9.56 -18.14 -12.65
N LYS A 100 9.47 -18.19 -11.31
CA LYS A 100 8.68 -17.27 -10.49
C LYS A 100 9.23 -15.84 -10.49
N TYR A 101 10.56 -15.71 -10.52
CA TYR A 101 11.27 -14.42 -10.45
C TYR A 101 12.31 -14.32 -11.56
N PRO A 102 11.92 -14.05 -12.81
CA PRO A 102 12.82 -14.01 -13.97
C PRO A 102 13.88 -12.90 -13.90
N TYR A 103 13.71 -11.94 -12.98
CA TYR A 103 14.59 -10.78 -12.81
C TYR A 103 15.71 -11.02 -11.80
N LYS A 104 16.37 -12.16 -11.86
CA LYS A 104 17.48 -12.51 -10.94
C LYS A 104 18.67 -11.54 -10.96
N THR A 105 18.85 -10.84 -12.04
CA THR A 105 19.91 -9.82 -12.18
C THR A 105 19.68 -8.60 -11.29
N PHE A 106 18.52 -8.49 -10.65
CA PHE A 106 18.24 -7.41 -9.73
C PHE A 106 18.99 -7.63 -8.41
N GLN A 107 20.17 -7.05 -8.29
CA GLN A 107 21.02 -7.18 -7.13
C GLN A 107 20.35 -6.60 -5.88
N SER A 108 20.41 -7.33 -4.76
CA SER A 108 19.79 -6.89 -3.50
C SER A 108 20.36 -5.56 -2.99
N SER A 109 21.66 -5.29 -3.26
CA SER A 109 22.32 -4.03 -2.95
C SER A 109 21.72 -2.85 -3.72
N VAL A 110 21.42 -3.03 -5.01
CA VAL A 110 20.79 -1.98 -5.84
C VAL A 110 19.40 -1.63 -5.30
N ARG A 111 18.59 -2.65 -4.94
CA ARG A 111 17.28 -2.43 -4.32
C ARG A 111 17.36 -1.68 -2.99
N LYS A 112 18.26 -2.11 -2.12
CA LYS A 112 18.47 -1.46 -0.81
C LYS A 112 18.89 0.01 -0.98
N ASN A 113 19.82 0.27 -1.88
CA ASN A 113 20.29 1.62 -2.16
C ASN A 113 19.18 2.48 -2.78
N TRP A 114 18.41 1.92 -3.69
CA TRP A 114 17.27 2.62 -4.28
C TRP A 114 16.20 2.95 -3.24
N LEU A 115 15.82 1.98 -2.39
CA LEU A 115 14.85 2.19 -1.31
C LEU A 115 15.37 3.17 -0.25
N LYS A 116 16.67 3.15 0.06
CA LYS A 116 17.26 4.14 0.97
C LYS A 116 17.10 5.56 0.44
N LYS A 117 17.21 5.74 -0.88
CA LYS A 117 17.10 7.06 -1.54
C LYS A 117 15.66 7.46 -1.83
N ASN A 118 14.82 6.51 -2.25
CA ASN A 118 13.50 6.77 -2.81
C ASN A 118 12.35 6.21 -1.97
N GLY A 119 12.64 5.42 -0.93
CA GLY A 119 11.64 4.75 -0.11
C GLY A 119 10.74 5.72 0.68
N GLY A 120 9.74 5.12 1.34
CA GLY A 120 8.71 5.83 2.06
C GLY A 120 7.58 6.34 1.17
N ILE A 121 6.49 6.72 1.81
CA ILE A 121 5.33 7.33 1.14
C ILE A 121 5.41 8.84 1.25
N LYS A 122 5.49 9.48 0.11
CA LYS A 122 5.63 10.93 -0.03
C LYS A 122 4.27 11.58 -0.22
N ILE A 123 4.11 12.83 0.22
CA ILE A 123 2.92 13.62 -0.09
C ILE A 123 3.31 14.73 -1.05
N PHE A 124 2.51 14.88 -2.11
CA PHE A 124 2.58 16.01 -3.04
C PHE A 124 1.24 16.73 -3.05
N ARG A 125 1.29 18.05 -2.97
CA ARG A 125 0.12 18.92 -3.11
C ARG A 125 0.33 19.86 -4.28
N ASP A 126 -0.59 19.86 -5.24
CA ASP A 126 -0.48 20.69 -6.46
C ASP A 126 0.90 20.55 -7.12
N ASN A 127 1.43 19.31 -7.18
CA ASN A 127 2.77 18.93 -7.66
C ASN A 127 3.96 19.38 -6.78
N PHE A 128 3.73 20.06 -5.65
CA PHE A 128 4.79 20.42 -4.72
C PHE A 128 4.93 19.39 -3.62
N ARG A 129 6.19 19.07 -3.29
CA ARG A 129 6.51 18.13 -2.22
C ARG A 129 6.17 18.72 -0.85
N VAL A 130 5.33 18.02 -0.09
CA VAL A 130 5.04 18.33 1.31
C VAL A 130 6.01 17.54 2.19
N ARG A 131 6.92 18.25 2.85
CA ARG A 131 7.89 17.65 3.78
C ARG A 131 7.28 17.59 5.20
N PRO A 132 7.73 16.68 6.08
CA PRO A 132 8.82 15.69 5.91
C PRO A 132 8.33 14.30 5.49
N TYR A 133 7.08 14.11 5.06
CA TYR A 133 6.48 12.80 4.82
C TYR A 133 7.31 11.91 3.90
N GLY A 134 7.63 10.69 4.40
CA GLY A 134 8.39 9.67 3.67
C GLY A 134 9.85 10.06 3.42
N GLU A 135 10.41 10.97 4.21
CA GLU A 135 11.84 11.31 4.18
C GLU A 135 12.59 10.56 5.28
N ASN A 136 13.85 10.21 5.00
CA ASN A 136 14.77 9.63 5.98
C ASN A 136 14.19 8.48 6.82
N GLY A 137 13.31 7.66 6.22
CA GLY A 137 12.68 6.54 6.92
C GLY A 137 11.50 6.93 7.83
N GLN A 138 11.00 8.16 7.76
CA GLN A 138 9.81 8.56 8.50
C GLN A 138 8.60 7.74 8.06
N ASP A 139 8.08 6.95 8.99
CA ASP A 139 6.94 6.06 8.82
C ASP A 139 5.66 6.70 9.37
N TRP A 140 5.21 7.76 8.72
CA TRP A 140 4.03 8.52 9.15
C TRP A 140 2.71 7.70 9.04
N LEU A 141 2.70 6.65 8.21
CA LEU A 141 1.59 5.69 8.12
C LEU A 141 1.63 4.59 9.18
N LYS A 142 2.65 4.58 10.04
CA LYS A 142 2.86 3.59 11.12
C LYS A 142 2.85 2.14 10.62
N LEU A 143 3.39 1.91 9.43
CA LEU A 143 3.43 0.58 8.82
C LEU A 143 4.29 -0.39 9.64
N GLY A 144 5.34 0.10 10.29
CA GLY A 144 6.18 -0.69 11.18
C GLY A 144 5.42 -1.20 12.39
N GLU A 145 4.63 -0.36 13.04
CA GLU A 145 3.76 -0.76 14.16
C GLU A 145 2.72 -1.78 13.71
N ARG A 146 2.07 -1.53 12.57
CA ARG A 146 1.08 -2.46 12.01
C ARG A 146 1.70 -3.80 11.64
N GLN A 147 2.93 -3.81 11.14
CA GLN A 147 3.66 -5.04 10.82
C GLN A 147 3.99 -5.85 12.08
N ALA A 148 4.41 -5.18 13.16
CA ALA A 148 4.69 -5.83 14.45
C ALA A 148 3.44 -6.52 15.05
N GLN A 149 2.25 -5.99 14.78
CA GLN A 149 0.96 -6.56 15.19
C GLN A 149 0.44 -7.66 14.24
N SER A 150 1.26 -8.18 13.33
CA SER A 150 0.84 -9.26 12.42
C SER A 150 0.52 -10.54 13.20
N PRO A 151 -0.60 -11.22 12.92
CA PRO A 151 -1.06 -12.37 13.70
C PRO A 151 -0.07 -13.55 13.75
N GLY A 152 0.80 -13.68 12.76
CA GLY A 152 1.78 -14.76 12.65
C GLY A 152 3.12 -14.46 13.31
N GLY A 153 3.31 -13.27 13.89
CA GLY A 153 4.59 -12.87 14.46
C GLY A 153 5.73 -12.74 13.43
N ALA A 154 6.89 -12.30 13.90
CA ALA A 154 8.08 -12.22 13.07
C ALA A 154 8.61 -13.63 12.78
N GLY A 155 8.56 -14.06 11.53
CA GLY A 155 9.16 -15.32 11.08
C GLY A 155 8.20 -16.40 10.60
N GLN A 156 6.90 -16.27 10.79
CA GLN A 156 5.95 -17.23 10.23
C GLN A 156 5.60 -16.90 8.78
N LYS A 157 5.66 -17.90 7.88
CA LYS A 157 5.40 -17.75 6.44
C LYS A 157 4.02 -17.15 6.12
N LEU A 158 3.02 -17.49 6.91
CA LEU A 158 1.61 -17.18 6.64
C LEU A 158 1.02 -16.07 7.52
N GLY A 159 1.75 -15.54 8.47
CA GLY A 159 1.28 -14.44 9.32
C GLY A 159 1.98 -13.11 9.03
N GLY A 160 3.07 -13.14 8.29
CA GLY A 160 3.91 -11.98 7.98
C GLY A 160 3.52 -11.22 6.71
N TYR A 161 2.25 -11.18 6.36
CA TYR A 161 1.76 -10.53 5.14
C TYR A 161 1.75 -8.99 5.20
N ARG A 162 1.94 -8.40 6.38
CA ARG A 162 1.94 -6.95 6.52
C ARG A 162 3.27 -6.35 6.05
N ILE A 163 3.15 -5.25 5.35
CA ILE A 163 4.26 -4.55 4.68
C ILE A 163 5.13 -3.82 5.69
N ARG A 164 6.44 -3.84 5.48
CA ARG A 164 7.41 -3.07 6.25
C ARG A 164 7.72 -1.73 5.59
N PRO A 165 8.00 -0.67 6.36
CA PRO A 165 8.33 0.65 5.80
C PRO A 165 9.50 0.63 4.82
N ASN A 166 10.49 -0.23 5.05
CA ASN A 166 11.69 -0.37 4.22
C ASN A 166 11.50 -1.21 2.95
N GLN A 167 10.28 -1.59 2.63
CA GLN A 167 9.93 -2.37 1.44
C GLN A 167 9.09 -1.58 0.45
N ILE A 168 8.83 -0.31 0.73
CA ILE A 168 7.88 0.48 -0.03
C ILE A 168 8.47 1.79 -0.53
N ALA A 169 7.93 2.23 -1.63
CA ALA A 169 8.02 3.59 -2.13
C ALA A 169 6.67 3.99 -2.71
N GLY A 170 6.33 5.26 -2.61
CA GLY A 170 5.07 5.73 -3.16
C GLY A 170 4.84 7.21 -2.97
N ALA A 171 3.71 7.66 -3.48
CA ALA A 171 3.29 9.04 -3.35
C ALA A 171 1.77 9.14 -3.21
N VAL A 172 1.33 10.00 -2.32
CA VAL A 172 -0.04 10.50 -2.25
C VAL A 172 -0.07 11.85 -2.92
N GLN A 173 -0.96 12.02 -3.87
CA GLN A 173 -1.17 13.29 -4.58
C GLN A 173 -2.51 13.86 -4.14
N ILE A 174 -2.47 15.07 -3.63
CA ILE A 174 -3.63 15.87 -3.20
C ILE A 174 -3.61 17.24 -3.87
N SER A 175 -4.73 17.94 -3.84
CA SER A 175 -4.82 19.32 -4.32
C SER A 175 -5.47 20.22 -3.27
N ARG A 176 -5.24 21.53 -3.36
CA ARG A 176 -5.94 22.49 -2.51
C ARG A 176 -7.42 22.57 -2.81
N ILE A 177 -7.79 22.28 -4.05
CA ILE A 177 -9.18 22.35 -4.52
C ILE A 177 -9.97 21.14 -4.02
N ASP A 178 -9.45 19.92 -4.25
CA ASP A 178 -10.16 18.68 -3.90
C ASP A 178 -10.03 18.33 -2.41
N ASN A 179 -8.95 18.78 -1.75
CA ASN A 179 -8.63 18.42 -0.37
C ASN A 179 -8.47 19.66 0.54
N PRO A 180 -9.48 20.53 0.66
CA PRO A 180 -9.36 21.82 1.36
C PRO A 180 -9.12 21.67 2.87
N TYR A 181 -9.46 20.51 3.45
CA TYR A 181 -9.26 20.22 4.88
C TYR A 181 -7.83 19.81 5.23
N PHE A 182 -7.01 19.42 4.25
CA PHE A 182 -5.58 19.18 4.46
C PHE A 182 -4.82 20.51 4.38
N GLN A 183 -4.69 21.20 5.49
CA GLN A 183 -4.06 22.53 5.54
C GLN A 183 -2.58 22.43 5.87
N ASP A 184 -1.78 23.32 5.31
CA ASP A 184 -0.36 23.41 5.62
C ASP A 184 -0.14 23.94 7.05
N LYS A 185 0.88 23.44 7.74
CA LYS A 185 1.34 24.03 9.00
C LYS A 185 1.88 25.45 8.77
N SER A 186 1.76 26.31 9.76
CA SER A 186 2.31 27.68 9.70
C SER A 186 3.81 27.71 9.46
N SER A 187 4.52 26.69 9.92
CA SER A 187 5.96 26.47 9.67
C SER A 187 6.28 26.07 8.23
N ARG A 188 5.28 25.81 7.39
CA ARG A 188 5.38 25.23 6.05
C ARG A 188 6.03 23.82 6.01
N GLU A 189 6.18 23.17 7.15
CA GLU A 189 6.68 21.82 7.28
C GLU A 189 5.56 20.87 7.69
N GLY A 190 4.94 20.26 6.72
CA GLY A 190 3.88 19.26 6.89
C GLY A 190 2.46 19.82 6.87
N LEU A 191 1.51 18.92 6.99
CA LEU A 191 0.10 19.21 7.11
C LEU A 191 -0.31 19.32 8.57
N GLN A 192 -1.35 20.09 8.83
CA GLN A 192 -1.94 20.18 10.16
C GLN A 192 -2.57 18.82 10.52
N GLU A 193 -2.26 18.33 11.70
CA GLU A 193 -2.89 17.15 12.26
C GLU A 193 -4.29 17.52 12.74
N ASN A 194 -5.30 17.17 11.97
CA ASN A 194 -6.70 17.33 12.29
C ASN A 194 -7.43 15.99 12.07
N ASP A 195 -8.71 15.95 12.41
CA ASP A 195 -9.50 14.69 12.35
C ASP A 195 -9.62 14.10 10.94
N VAL A 196 -9.31 14.85 9.89
CA VAL A 196 -9.37 14.40 8.49
C VAL A 196 -8.03 13.83 8.03
N PHE A 197 -6.89 14.30 8.58
CA PHE A 197 -5.54 13.81 8.27
C PHE A 197 -5.17 12.63 9.13
#